data_1d23e414f903ddb3288c3885bef4faf9
#
_entry.id   1d23e414f903ddb3288c3885bef4faf9
#
_cell.length_a   1.000
_cell.length_b   1.000
_cell.length_c   1.000
_cell.angle_alpha   90.00
_cell.angle_beta   90.00
_cell.angle_gamma   90.00
#
_symmetry.space_group_name_H-M   'P 1'
#
loop_
_entity.id
_entity.type
_entity.pdbx_description
1 polymer ?
#
loop_
_entity_poly.entity_id
_entity_poly.type
_entity_poly.pdbx_seq_one_letter_code
_entity_poly.pdbx_strand_id
1 'polypeptide(L)'
;ICKPVRIGSFQRMMSMPKLTYFNLTGLGEPIRLMLAYGNIKYEDYRISKEEWAAMKAGLEWPHLPMLEIEGKTLFQSMAICRYLARQLNLNGRSNWAETQIDMTVDALNDFRAKVASYYYLPDGEEREKKKAVVLSEVLPLYLDRLEKQVANNKGYLVVGKLTYADIIFLSFIEYISYMLDKAILEKHPKLKEHHQRLKSLPGIESWLKT
;
A
#
# COMPACT_ATOMS: atom_id res chain seq x y z
N ILE A 1 21.93 8.26 -9.59
CA ILE A 1 22.06 8.80 -8.24
C ILE A 1 20.80 9.62 -7.98
N CYS A 2 19.83 9.05 -7.25
CA CYS A 2 18.58 9.73 -6.88
C CYS A 2 18.93 10.84 -5.86
N LYS A 3 18.71 12.12 -6.23
CA LYS A 3 18.88 13.21 -5.27
C LYS A 3 17.83 13.07 -4.16
N PRO A 4 18.16 13.31 -2.87
CA PRO A 4 17.17 13.26 -1.81
C PRO A 4 16.06 14.28 -2.09
N VAL A 5 14.82 13.83 -1.96
CA VAL A 5 13.63 14.68 -2.08
C VAL A 5 13.74 15.79 -1.02
N ARG A 6 13.79 17.07 -1.44
CA ARG A 6 13.72 18.19 -0.51
C ARG A 6 12.29 18.22 0.06
N ILE A 7 12.13 17.73 1.27
CA ILE A 7 10.89 17.72 2.04
C ILE A 7 10.71 19.11 2.65
N GLY A 8 10.13 20.04 1.87
CA GLY A 8 9.97 21.44 2.29
C GLY A 8 8.88 21.69 3.33
N SER A 9 7.91 20.79 3.49
CA SER A 9 6.73 21.00 4.36
C SER A 9 6.76 20.18 5.67
N PHE A 10 7.40 19.03 5.70
CA PHE A 10 7.46 18.19 6.91
C PHE A 10 8.40 18.69 8.01
N GLN A 11 9.32 19.60 7.69
CA GLN A 11 10.29 20.13 8.68
C GLN A 11 9.66 21.04 9.77
N ARG A 12 8.36 21.36 9.69
CA ARG A 12 7.68 22.27 10.63
C ARG A 12 6.44 21.64 11.28
N MET A 13 6.43 20.31 11.47
CA MET A 13 5.31 19.66 12.17
C MET A 13 5.35 20.00 13.65
N MET A 14 4.24 20.51 14.18
CA MET A 14 4.08 20.86 15.60
C MET A 14 3.97 19.61 16.49
N SER A 15 3.65 18.45 15.92
CA SER A 15 3.57 17.16 16.62
C SER A 15 4.02 16.02 15.69
N MET A 16 4.57 14.97 16.28
CA MET A 16 4.93 13.75 15.56
C MET A 16 3.66 13.03 15.09
N PRO A 17 3.56 12.63 13.80
CA PRO A 17 2.43 11.83 13.32
C PRO A 17 2.28 10.53 14.11
N LYS A 18 1.02 10.05 14.23
CA LYS A 18 0.71 8.78 14.86
C LYS A 18 -0.15 7.94 13.92
N LEU A 19 0.37 6.77 13.55
CA LEU A 19 -0.39 5.76 12.81
C LEU A 19 -0.95 4.74 13.79
N THR A 20 -2.27 4.63 13.84
CA THR A 20 -2.96 3.59 14.63
C THR A 20 -3.46 2.49 13.70
N TYR A 21 -2.97 1.27 13.90
CA TYR A 21 -3.41 0.09 13.19
C TYR A 21 -3.14 -1.18 14.02
N PHE A 22 -3.73 -2.30 13.65
CA PHE A 22 -3.43 -3.59 14.27
C PHE A 22 -1.97 -4.02 14.04
N ASN A 23 -1.46 -4.93 14.87
CA ASN A 23 -0.11 -5.49 14.71
C ASN A 23 -0.06 -6.51 13.56
N LEU A 24 -0.26 -6.00 12.35
CA LEU A 24 -0.15 -6.73 11.08
C LEU A 24 0.16 -5.75 9.94
N THR A 25 0.58 -6.26 8.79
CA THR A 25 0.86 -5.45 7.59
C THR A 25 -0.42 -4.87 7.00
N GLY A 26 -1.26 -5.67 6.40
CA GLY A 26 -2.61 -5.35 5.91
C GLY A 26 -2.71 -3.98 5.22
N LEU A 27 -3.72 -3.20 5.61
CA LEU A 27 -3.96 -1.86 5.08
C LEU A 27 -3.14 -0.75 5.77
N GLY A 28 -2.42 -1.07 6.86
CA GLY A 28 -1.50 -0.15 7.51
C GLY A 28 -0.14 -0.08 6.81
N GLU A 29 0.29 -1.16 6.17
CA GLU A 29 1.62 -1.25 5.56
C GLU A 29 1.87 -0.25 4.43
N PRO A 30 0.93 0.01 3.51
CA PRO A 30 1.15 1.06 2.51
C PRO A 30 1.49 2.41 3.13
N ILE A 31 0.86 2.76 4.26
CA ILE A 31 1.11 4.02 4.96
C ILE A 31 2.49 4.01 5.59
N ARG A 32 2.91 2.90 6.22
CA ARG A 32 4.24 2.73 6.80
C ARG A 32 5.33 2.88 5.73
N LEU A 33 5.16 2.24 4.58
CA LEU A 33 6.08 2.35 3.46
C LEU A 33 6.16 3.77 2.89
N MET A 34 5.03 4.51 2.83
CA MET A 34 5.01 5.92 2.40
C MET A 34 5.77 6.80 3.40
N LEU A 35 5.55 6.63 4.70
CA LEU A 35 6.25 7.36 5.75
C LEU A 35 7.75 7.03 5.75
N ALA A 36 8.10 5.75 5.59
CA ALA A 36 9.48 5.28 5.48
C ALA A 36 10.18 5.86 4.24
N TYR A 37 9.53 5.82 3.07
CA TYR A 37 10.06 6.43 1.85
C TYR A 37 10.35 7.93 2.03
N GLY A 38 9.44 8.64 2.71
CA GLY A 38 9.61 10.06 3.04
C GLY A 38 10.60 10.33 4.17
N ASN A 39 11.16 9.31 4.79
CA ASN A 39 11.97 9.44 6.02
C ASN A 39 11.25 10.27 7.10
N ILE A 40 9.93 10.08 7.23
CA ILE A 40 9.08 10.77 8.19
C ILE A 40 9.05 9.97 9.48
N LYS A 41 9.51 10.56 10.58
CA LYS A 41 9.39 9.95 11.90
C LYS A 41 7.93 10.00 12.36
N TYR A 42 7.43 8.90 12.89
CA TYR A 42 6.06 8.76 13.38
C TYR A 42 5.99 7.74 14.51
N GLU A 43 4.92 7.77 15.28
CA GLU A 43 4.54 6.73 16.23
C GLU A 43 3.75 5.64 15.49
N ASP A 44 4.25 4.40 15.45
CA ASP A 44 3.53 3.23 14.91
C ASP A 44 2.77 2.55 16.06
N TYR A 45 1.59 3.08 16.39
CA TYR A 45 0.77 2.54 17.48
C TYR A 45 0.00 1.30 17.04
N ARG A 46 0.44 0.15 17.57
CA ARG A 46 -0.11 -1.18 17.26
C ARG A 46 -1.19 -1.53 18.27
N ILE A 47 -2.45 -1.14 17.96
CA ILE A 47 -3.60 -1.29 18.86
C ILE A 47 -4.07 -2.75 18.96
N SER A 48 -4.46 -3.21 20.14
CA SER A 48 -5.12 -4.51 20.36
C SER A 48 -6.60 -4.47 19.91
N LYS A 49 -7.23 -5.64 19.82
CA LYS A 49 -8.66 -5.73 19.47
C LYS A 49 -9.54 -5.16 20.60
N GLU A 50 -9.13 -5.33 21.84
CA GLU A 50 -9.81 -4.87 23.04
C GLU A 50 -9.76 -3.35 23.14
N GLU A 51 -8.58 -2.75 22.96
CA GLU A 51 -8.40 -1.30 22.92
C GLU A 51 -9.20 -0.68 21.77
N TRP A 52 -9.16 -1.31 20.58
CA TRP A 52 -9.95 -0.87 19.44
C TRP A 52 -11.45 -0.91 19.72
N ALA A 53 -11.95 -1.97 20.36
CA ALA A 53 -13.37 -2.08 20.72
C ALA A 53 -13.83 -0.95 21.66
N ALA A 54 -12.96 -0.52 22.58
CA ALA A 54 -13.24 0.59 23.48
C ALA A 54 -13.16 1.95 22.76
N MET A 55 -12.18 2.13 21.87
CA MET A 55 -11.92 3.41 21.17
C MET A 55 -12.95 3.72 20.09
N LYS A 56 -13.37 2.73 19.31
CA LYS A 56 -14.15 2.92 18.06
C LYS A 56 -15.47 3.67 18.24
N ALA A 57 -16.10 3.52 19.40
CA ALA A 57 -17.40 4.15 19.68
C ALA A 57 -17.36 5.69 19.77
N GLY A 58 -16.17 6.26 20.04
CA GLY A 58 -15.96 7.72 20.13
C GLY A 58 -15.46 8.35 18.84
N LEU A 59 -15.30 7.59 17.75
CA LEU A 59 -14.77 8.10 16.50
C LEU A 59 -15.87 8.45 15.51
N GLU A 60 -15.68 9.53 14.76
CA GLU A 60 -16.56 9.92 13.65
C GLU A 60 -16.64 8.80 12.60
N TRP A 61 -15.51 8.22 12.25
CA TRP A 61 -15.38 7.08 11.35
C TRP A 61 -14.65 5.93 12.06
N PRO A 62 -15.36 4.89 12.53
CA PRO A 62 -14.74 3.79 13.29
C PRO A 62 -14.01 2.81 12.37
N HIS A 63 -12.95 3.27 11.71
CA HIS A 63 -12.15 2.49 10.76
C HIS A 63 -10.66 2.62 11.04
N LEU A 64 -9.95 1.50 10.88
CA LEU A 64 -8.49 1.46 10.85
C LEU A 64 -8.00 1.11 9.44
N PRO A 65 -6.84 1.62 9.02
CA PRO A 65 -5.89 2.48 9.73
C PRO A 65 -6.40 3.91 9.93
N MET A 66 -5.86 4.57 10.96
CA MET A 66 -6.08 5.97 11.28
C MET A 66 -4.71 6.66 11.38
N LEU A 67 -4.56 7.84 10.74
CA LEU A 67 -3.35 8.65 10.82
C LEU A 67 -3.69 10.02 11.43
N GLU A 68 -3.09 10.30 12.58
CA GLU A 68 -3.11 11.63 13.19
C GLU A 68 -1.89 12.42 12.71
N ILE A 69 -2.12 13.55 12.08
CA ILE A 69 -1.06 14.38 11.48
C ILE A 69 -1.50 15.84 11.43
N GLU A 70 -0.63 16.77 11.86
CA GLU A 70 -0.89 18.23 11.84
C GLU A 70 -2.21 18.62 12.54
N GLY A 71 -2.55 17.94 13.64
CA GLY A 71 -3.79 18.17 14.40
C GLY A 71 -5.06 17.69 13.71
N LYS A 72 -4.95 16.87 12.64
CA LYS A 72 -6.06 16.27 11.90
C LYS A 72 -6.01 14.77 12.03
N THR A 73 -7.17 14.13 12.00
CA THR A 73 -7.31 12.68 11.94
C THR A 73 -7.78 12.26 10.56
N LEU A 74 -7.03 11.40 9.91
CA LEU A 74 -7.32 10.86 8.58
C LEU A 74 -7.71 9.38 8.70
N PHE A 75 -8.78 9.02 8.00
CA PHE A 75 -9.27 7.66 7.87
C PHE A 75 -9.20 7.20 6.42
N GLN A 76 -9.41 5.89 6.17
CA GLN A 76 -9.33 5.26 4.85
C GLN A 76 -7.90 5.19 4.30
N SER A 77 -7.33 3.99 4.29
CA SER A 77 -5.92 3.75 3.93
C SER A 77 -5.52 4.40 2.60
N MET A 78 -6.34 4.30 1.55
CA MET A 78 -6.01 4.89 0.25
C MET A 78 -6.12 6.42 0.26
N ALA A 79 -7.03 7.01 1.04
CA ALA A 79 -7.08 8.47 1.22
C ALA A 79 -5.86 8.98 1.98
N ILE A 80 -5.43 8.26 3.01
CA ILE A 80 -4.19 8.57 3.76
C ILE A 80 -2.97 8.49 2.82
N CYS A 81 -2.84 7.42 2.04
CA CYS A 81 -1.75 7.28 1.07
C CYS A 81 -1.76 8.40 0.03
N ARG A 82 -2.94 8.80 -0.47
CA ARG A 82 -3.08 9.91 -1.44
C ARG A 82 -2.69 11.25 -0.82
N TYR A 83 -3.04 11.49 0.45
CA TYR A 83 -2.58 12.67 1.18
C TYR A 83 -1.04 12.70 1.29
N LEU A 84 -0.42 11.61 1.75
CA LEU A 84 1.03 11.49 1.84
C LEU A 84 1.71 11.59 0.46
N ALA A 85 1.11 11.04 -0.58
CA ALA A 85 1.64 11.12 -1.95
C ALA A 85 1.79 12.55 -2.44
N ARG A 86 0.84 13.43 -2.13
CA ARG A 86 0.94 14.87 -2.45
C ARG A 86 2.10 15.53 -1.73
N GLN A 87 2.29 15.23 -0.46
CA GLN A 87 3.41 15.75 0.34
C GLN A 87 4.78 15.25 -0.16
N LEU A 88 4.81 14.02 -0.70
CA LEU A 88 6.03 13.37 -1.20
C LEU A 88 6.27 13.55 -2.70
N ASN A 89 5.42 14.31 -3.41
CA ASN A 89 5.45 14.49 -4.86
C ASN A 89 5.35 13.16 -5.66
N LEU A 90 4.57 12.21 -5.15
CA LEU A 90 4.30 10.90 -5.75
C LEU A 90 2.94 10.80 -6.44
N ASN A 91 2.18 11.91 -6.53
CA ASN A 91 0.81 11.97 -7.04
C ASN A 91 0.69 12.37 -8.53
N GLY A 92 1.79 12.56 -9.24
CA GLY A 92 1.75 13.08 -10.62
C GLY A 92 1.97 14.59 -10.70
N ARG A 93 1.83 15.17 -11.91
CA ARG A 93 2.03 16.61 -12.16
C ARG A 93 0.91 17.24 -13.00
N SER A 94 -0.18 16.52 -13.22
CA SER A 94 -1.38 17.00 -13.91
C SER A 94 -2.59 16.18 -13.45
N ASN A 95 -3.78 16.74 -13.60
CA ASN A 95 -5.03 16.04 -13.26
C ASN A 95 -5.12 14.67 -13.95
N TRP A 96 -4.69 14.60 -15.24
CA TRP A 96 -4.71 13.33 -15.97
C TRP A 96 -3.73 12.31 -15.37
N ALA A 97 -2.51 12.72 -15.06
CA ALA A 97 -1.52 11.85 -14.43
C ALA A 97 -1.99 11.36 -13.04
N GLU A 98 -2.59 12.25 -12.24
CA GLU A 98 -3.18 11.89 -10.94
C GLU A 98 -4.31 10.86 -11.12
N THR A 99 -5.22 11.09 -12.09
CA THR A 99 -6.31 10.17 -12.39
C THR A 99 -5.79 8.79 -12.82
N GLN A 100 -4.77 8.72 -13.68
CA GLN A 100 -4.18 7.45 -14.09
C GLN A 100 -3.54 6.68 -12.92
N ILE A 101 -2.89 7.39 -12.01
CA ILE A 101 -2.31 6.82 -10.79
C ILE A 101 -3.44 6.30 -9.89
N ASP A 102 -4.47 7.09 -9.64
CA ASP A 102 -5.62 6.71 -8.80
C ASP A 102 -6.34 5.49 -9.37
N MET A 103 -6.60 5.43 -10.68
CA MET A 103 -7.19 4.26 -11.35
C MET A 103 -6.35 2.99 -11.12
N THR A 104 -5.02 3.11 -11.17
CA THR A 104 -4.13 1.97 -10.91
C THR A 104 -4.17 1.54 -9.45
N VAL A 105 -4.20 2.49 -8.53
CA VAL A 105 -4.32 2.21 -7.08
C VAL A 105 -5.65 1.55 -6.75
N ASP A 106 -6.75 2.02 -7.32
CA ASP A 106 -8.07 1.43 -7.11
C ASP A 106 -8.12 0.00 -7.69
N ALA A 107 -7.52 -0.24 -8.87
CA ALA A 107 -7.40 -1.59 -9.42
C ALA A 107 -6.54 -2.53 -8.54
N LEU A 108 -5.45 -2.02 -7.94
CA LEU A 108 -4.65 -2.79 -6.98
C LEU A 108 -5.45 -3.10 -5.70
N ASN A 109 -6.26 -2.15 -5.22
CA ASN A 109 -7.12 -2.38 -4.06
C ASN A 109 -8.22 -3.41 -4.35
N ASP A 110 -8.82 -3.38 -5.54
CA ASP A 110 -9.77 -4.40 -6.00
C ASP A 110 -9.11 -5.78 -6.05
N PHE A 111 -7.90 -5.88 -6.59
CA PHE A 111 -7.13 -7.12 -6.62
C PHE A 111 -6.95 -7.68 -5.21
N ARG A 112 -6.42 -6.87 -4.28
CA ARG A 112 -6.27 -7.25 -2.88
C ARG A 112 -7.60 -7.67 -2.26
N ALA A 113 -8.69 -6.93 -2.50
CA ALA A 113 -10.01 -7.23 -1.94
C ALA A 113 -10.56 -8.57 -2.43
N LYS A 114 -10.38 -8.90 -3.72
CA LYS A 114 -10.77 -10.20 -4.28
C LYS A 114 -10.02 -11.35 -3.62
N VAL A 115 -8.72 -11.20 -3.37
CA VAL A 115 -7.93 -12.20 -2.64
C VAL A 115 -8.37 -12.29 -1.18
N ALA A 116 -8.53 -11.15 -0.49
CA ALA A 116 -8.99 -11.11 0.89
C ALA A 116 -10.37 -11.76 1.08
N SER A 117 -11.23 -11.73 0.06
CA SER A 117 -12.58 -12.27 0.13
C SER A 117 -12.64 -13.78 0.36
N TYR A 118 -11.60 -14.54 -0.02
CA TYR A 118 -11.50 -15.95 0.35
C TYR A 118 -10.71 -16.14 1.65
N TYR A 119 -9.66 -15.34 1.86
CA TYR A 119 -8.72 -15.53 2.96
C TYR A 119 -9.40 -15.43 4.34
N TYR A 120 -10.35 -14.50 4.48
CA TYR A 120 -11.09 -14.29 5.73
C TYR A 120 -12.33 -15.18 5.89
N LEU A 121 -12.61 -16.09 4.97
CA LEU A 121 -13.66 -17.09 5.17
C LEU A 121 -13.22 -18.15 6.19
N PRO A 122 -14.13 -18.71 6.96
CA PRO A 122 -13.89 -19.91 7.73
C PRO A 122 -13.41 -21.06 6.84
N ASP A 123 -12.62 -21.97 7.41
CA ASP A 123 -12.21 -23.17 6.69
C ASP A 123 -13.43 -23.98 6.24
N GLY A 124 -13.40 -24.45 4.98
CA GLY A 124 -14.50 -25.21 4.40
C GLY A 124 -14.56 -25.13 2.88
N GLU A 125 -15.54 -25.82 2.30
CA GLU A 125 -15.70 -25.97 0.87
C GLU A 125 -15.82 -24.63 0.11
N GLU A 126 -16.55 -23.68 0.68
CA GLU A 126 -16.71 -22.34 0.08
C GLU A 126 -15.39 -21.59 -0.04
N ARG A 127 -14.56 -21.65 1.01
CA ARG A 127 -13.23 -21.04 1.00
C ARG A 127 -12.35 -21.65 -0.09
N GLU A 128 -12.32 -22.99 -0.20
CA GLU A 128 -11.53 -23.68 -1.22
C GLU A 128 -12.02 -23.39 -2.64
N LYS A 129 -13.33 -23.32 -2.88
CA LYS A 129 -13.89 -22.89 -4.17
C LYS A 129 -13.47 -21.47 -4.53
N LYS A 130 -13.58 -20.52 -3.61
CA LYS A 130 -13.15 -19.14 -3.86
C LYS A 130 -11.64 -19.02 -4.07
N LYS A 131 -10.82 -19.79 -3.32
CA LYS A 131 -9.38 -19.86 -3.50
C LYS A 131 -9.02 -20.35 -4.91
N ALA A 132 -9.71 -21.39 -5.39
CA ALA A 132 -9.50 -21.91 -6.73
C ALA A 132 -9.76 -20.83 -7.81
N VAL A 133 -10.86 -20.08 -7.71
CA VAL A 133 -11.17 -18.96 -8.61
C VAL A 133 -10.11 -17.86 -8.52
N VAL A 134 -9.67 -17.51 -7.31
CA VAL A 134 -8.58 -16.53 -7.14
C VAL A 134 -7.31 -16.98 -7.86
N LEU A 135 -6.93 -18.24 -7.75
CA LEU A 135 -5.70 -18.76 -8.37
C LEU A 135 -5.81 -18.91 -9.89
N SER A 136 -6.97 -19.32 -10.41
CA SER A 136 -7.15 -19.60 -11.84
C SER A 136 -7.54 -18.39 -12.68
N GLU A 137 -8.21 -17.42 -12.11
CA GLU A 137 -8.80 -16.29 -12.84
C GLU A 137 -8.27 -14.93 -12.35
N VAL A 138 -8.40 -14.65 -11.04
CA VAL A 138 -8.08 -13.33 -10.50
C VAL A 138 -6.59 -13.04 -10.59
N LEU A 139 -5.77 -13.97 -10.11
CA LEU A 139 -4.32 -13.79 -10.05
C LEU A 139 -3.70 -13.52 -11.45
N PRO A 140 -3.92 -14.38 -12.48
CA PRO A 140 -3.37 -14.12 -13.81
C PRO A 140 -3.95 -12.84 -14.42
N LEU A 141 -5.24 -12.57 -14.26
CA LEU A 141 -5.88 -11.38 -14.82
C LEU A 141 -5.18 -10.08 -14.39
N TYR A 142 -4.91 -9.95 -13.10
CA TYR A 142 -4.27 -8.73 -12.57
C TYR A 142 -2.76 -8.71 -12.84
N LEU A 143 -2.06 -9.80 -12.61
CA LEU A 143 -0.61 -9.85 -12.79
C LEU A 143 -0.19 -9.67 -14.25
N ASP A 144 -0.89 -10.28 -15.21
CA ASP A 144 -0.59 -10.11 -16.64
C ASP A 144 -0.80 -8.66 -17.11
N ARG A 145 -1.83 -7.98 -16.58
CA ARG A 145 -2.08 -6.56 -16.89
C ARG A 145 -1.01 -5.66 -16.30
N LEU A 146 -0.67 -5.87 -15.03
CA LEU A 146 0.37 -5.11 -14.34
C LEU A 146 1.75 -5.33 -14.98
N GLU A 147 2.07 -6.57 -15.41
CA GLU A 147 3.31 -6.90 -16.13
C GLU A 147 3.42 -6.06 -17.41
N LYS A 148 2.36 -6.03 -18.23
CA LYS A 148 2.29 -5.20 -19.44
C LYS A 148 2.40 -3.72 -19.12
N GLN A 149 1.75 -3.27 -18.05
CA GLN A 149 1.76 -1.87 -17.62
C GLN A 149 3.18 -1.43 -17.24
N VAL A 150 3.90 -2.20 -16.43
CA VAL A 150 5.29 -1.93 -16.06
C VAL A 150 6.22 -1.95 -17.28
N ALA A 151 6.06 -2.93 -18.16
CA ALA A 151 6.86 -3.04 -19.39
C ALA A 151 6.71 -1.79 -20.29
N ASN A 152 5.49 -1.26 -20.41
CA ASN A 152 5.17 -0.12 -21.26
C ASN A 152 5.46 1.26 -20.62
N ASN A 153 5.67 1.32 -19.31
CA ASN A 153 5.89 2.54 -18.54
C ASN A 153 7.31 2.66 -17.96
N LYS A 154 8.33 2.31 -18.75
CA LYS A 154 9.75 2.45 -18.34
C LYS A 154 10.08 1.73 -17.03
N GLY A 155 9.40 0.62 -16.76
CA GLY A 155 9.59 -0.15 -15.54
C GLY A 155 8.84 0.37 -14.30
N TYR A 156 7.92 1.30 -14.44
CA TYR A 156 7.01 1.78 -13.38
C TYR A 156 5.56 1.49 -13.76
N LEU A 157 4.66 1.48 -12.78
CA LEU A 157 3.25 1.21 -13.06
C LEU A 157 2.61 2.32 -13.89
N VAL A 158 2.89 3.59 -13.58
CA VAL A 158 2.22 4.73 -14.22
C VAL A 158 3.21 5.84 -14.52
N VAL A 159 2.95 6.63 -15.56
CA VAL A 159 3.64 7.88 -15.94
C VAL A 159 5.17 7.78 -16.08
N GLY A 160 5.70 6.56 -16.20
CA GLY A 160 7.12 6.30 -16.45
C GLY A 160 8.08 6.75 -15.34
N LYS A 161 7.61 6.88 -14.11
CA LYS A 161 8.40 7.25 -12.94
C LYS A 161 7.73 6.70 -11.66
N LEU A 162 8.47 6.73 -10.55
CA LEU A 162 7.94 6.34 -9.24
C LEU A 162 6.74 7.21 -8.84
N THR A 163 5.67 6.55 -8.44
CA THR A 163 4.45 7.14 -7.89
C THR A 163 4.01 6.37 -6.64
N TYR A 164 2.98 6.84 -5.95
CA TYR A 164 2.46 6.09 -4.80
C TYR A 164 1.77 4.77 -5.21
N ALA A 165 1.35 4.63 -6.48
CA ALA A 165 0.85 3.36 -6.99
C ALA A 165 1.89 2.24 -6.90
N ASP A 166 3.17 2.56 -7.14
CA ASP A 166 4.28 1.61 -7.02
C ASP A 166 4.49 1.17 -5.56
N ILE A 167 4.35 2.08 -4.60
CA ILE A 167 4.46 1.76 -3.16
C ILE A 167 3.27 0.92 -2.69
N ILE A 168 2.05 1.24 -3.15
CA ILE A 168 0.86 0.41 -2.90
C ILE A 168 1.05 -1.00 -3.49
N PHE A 169 1.56 -1.10 -4.72
CA PHE A 169 1.87 -2.38 -5.36
C PHE A 169 2.83 -3.21 -4.49
N LEU A 170 3.94 -2.63 -4.03
CA LEU A 170 4.89 -3.34 -3.16
C LEU A 170 4.19 -3.93 -1.95
N SER A 171 3.44 -3.12 -1.22
CA SER A 171 2.72 -3.55 -0.02
C SER A 171 1.70 -4.66 -0.31
N PHE A 172 0.90 -4.49 -1.36
CA PHE A 172 -0.17 -5.44 -1.67
C PHE A 172 0.34 -6.75 -2.26
N ILE A 173 1.42 -6.74 -3.02
CA ILE A 173 2.04 -7.98 -3.52
C ILE A 173 2.59 -8.82 -2.36
N GLU A 174 3.25 -8.21 -1.39
CA GLU A 174 3.71 -8.92 -0.17
C GLU A 174 2.51 -9.49 0.61
N TYR A 175 1.46 -8.69 0.80
CA TYR A 175 0.27 -9.12 1.54
C TYR A 175 -0.54 -10.20 0.80
N ILE A 176 -0.67 -10.11 -0.52
CA ILE A 176 -1.32 -11.13 -1.35
C ILE A 176 -0.50 -12.43 -1.33
N SER A 177 0.82 -12.34 -1.44
CA SER A 177 1.72 -13.50 -1.34
C SER A 177 1.57 -14.21 0.01
N TYR A 178 1.48 -13.44 1.11
CA TYR A 178 1.20 -13.97 2.43
C TYR A 178 -0.17 -14.68 2.51
N MET A 179 -1.25 -14.05 2.01
CA MET A 179 -2.59 -14.65 2.03
C MET A 179 -2.70 -15.92 1.19
N LEU A 180 -1.89 -16.05 0.13
CA LEU A 180 -1.88 -17.21 -0.77
C LEU A 180 -0.84 -18.27 -0.37
N ASP A 181 0.03 -17.94 0.61
CA ASP A 181 1.21 -18.74 0.96
C ASP A 181 2.03 -19.11 -0.29
N LYS A 182 2.29 -18.12 -1.15
CA LYS A 182 2.90 -18.34 -2.45
C LYS A 182 3.63 -17.12 -3.01
N ALA A 183 4.80 -17.36 -3.61
CA ALA A 183 5.49 -16.37 -4.44
C ALA A 183 4.72 -16.18 -5.76
N ILE A 184 4.03 -15.03 -5.91
CA ILE A 184 3.09 -14.80 -7.01
C ILE A 184 3.72 -14.15 -8.25
N LEU A 185 4.96 -13.67 -8.17
CA LEU A 185 5.65 -12.97 -9.26
C LEU A 185 6.57 -13.84 -10.12
N GLU A 186 6.66 -15.14 -9.86
CA GLU A 186 7.64 -16.03 -10.53
C GLU A 186 7.49 -16.08 -12.06
N LYS A 187 6.26 -15.91 -12.56
CA LYS A 187 5.97 -15.89 -14.00
C LYS A 187 5.92 -14.48 -14.61
N HIS A 188 6.23 -13.43 -13.82
CA HIS A 188 6.10 -12.03 -14.19
C HIS A 188 7.43 -11.29 -13.97
N PRO A 189 8.43 -11.45 -14.86
CA PRO A 189 9.79 -10.98 -14.63
C PRO A 189 9.91 -9.47 -14.49
N LYS A 190 9.09 -8.68 -15.20
CA LYS A 190 9.10 -7.22 -15.07
C LYS A 190 8.52 -6.74 -13.74
N LEU A 191 7.47 -7.38 -13.26
CA LEU A 191 6.94 -7.11 -11.91
C LEU A 191 7.94 -7.55 -10.84
N LYS A 192 8.61 -8.67 -11.01
CA LYS A 192 9.64 -9.16 -10.08
C LYS A 192 10.82 -8.19 -10.00
N GLU A 193 11.32 -7.71 -11.14
CA GLU A 193 12.36 -6.68 -11.22
C GLU A 193 11.91 -5.37 -10.55
N HIS A 194 10.70 -4.92 -10.87
CA HIS A 194 10.10 -3.72 -10.29
C HIS A 194 9.94 -3.83 -8.76
N HIS A 195 9.41 -4.94 -8.27
CA HIS A 195 9.26 -5.23 -6.85
C HIS A 195 10.61 -5.19 -6.10
N GLN A 196 11.65 -5.82 -6.65
CA GLN A 196 13.00 -5.79 -6.07
C GLN A 196 13.57 -4.37 -6.02
N ARG A 197 13.41 -3.60 -7.10
CA ARG A 197 13.83 -2.20 -7.14
C ARG A 197 13.12 -1.35 -6.09
N LEU A 198 11.83 -1.56 -5.85
CA LEU A 198 11.09 -0.84 -4.82
C LEU A 198 11.58 -1.18 -3.41
N LYS A 199 11.88 -2.45 -3.15
CA LYS A 199 12.47 -2.90 -1.86
C LYS A 199 13.84 -2.28 -1.59
N SER A 200 14.59 -1.91 -2.61
CA SER A 200 15.92 -1.28 -2.47
C SER A 200 15.88 0.25 -2.33
N LEU A 201 14.70 0.87 -2.32
CA LEU A 201 14.59 2.31 -2.02
C LEU A 201 15.02 2.58 -0.56
N PRO A 202 15.94 3.54 -0.29
CA PRO A 202 16.65 3.63 0.99
C PRO A 202 15.76 3.61 2.24
N GLY A 203 14.70 4.40 2.28
CA GLY A 203 13.77 4.44 3.42
C GLY A 203 12.96 3.14 3.55
N ILE A 204 12.54 2.57 2.42
CA ILE A 204 11.79 1.31 2.36
C ILE A 204 12.70 0.14 2.77
N GLU A 205 13.92 0.09 2.24
CA GLU A 205 14.89 -0.95 2.61
C GLU A 205 15.16 -0.97 4.12
N SER A 206 15.32 0.21 4.73
CA SER A 206 15.52 0.34 6.17
C SER A 206 14.31 -0.17 6.95
N TRP A 207 13.11 0.16 6.52
CA TRP A 207 11.87 -0.31 7.14
C TRP A 207 11.70 -1.84 7.06
N LEU A 208 11.99 -2.43 5.92
CA LEU A 208 11.82 -3.87 5.71
C LEU A 208 12.83 -4.74 6.50
N LYS A 209 13.84 -4.13 7.13
CA LYS A 209 14.82 -4.79 8.00
C LYS A 209 14.44 -4.71 9.49
N THR A 210 13.38 -3.96 9.85
CA THR A 210 12.90 -3.83 11.24
C THR A 210 11.84 -4.88 11.55
#